data_49cdca75b6c65dca9aecc785705eb31e
#
_entry.id   49cdca75b6c65dca9aecc785705eb31e
#
_cell.length_a   1.000
_cell.length_b   1.000
_cell.length_c   1.000
_cell.angle_alpha   90.00
_cell.angle_beta   90.00
_cell.angle_gamma   90.00
#
_symmetry.space_group_name_H-M   'P 1'
#
loop_
_entity.id
_entity.type
_entity.pdbx_description
1 polymer ?
#
loop_
_entity_poly.entity_id
_entity_poly.type
_entity_poly.pdbx_seq_one_letter_code
_entity_poly.pdbx_strand_id
1 'polypeptide(L)'
;MNARRQPNGAAARMNGAPPPLNGAASPLNGTRPPRAILFDWDNTLIDSWVTIHEARNHLMRAMGQPERSLDETKADARLSLRESFPVLFGDRWEEARDIYLGHFRAIHLDRLAALPGRELMLRSLAELGVFLGVVSNKTGPLLRREVERLGWSGLFGSVIGAGDASADKPACEPVHLALSESGVPPGEEVWFVGDTALDMQCAMNSGCVAVLLGEAANPEEFARFAPRLSFTDGTSLFRSLEGLRIHGGGPSS
;
A
#
# COMPACT_ATOMS: atom_id res chain seq x y z
N MET A 1 -63.75 10.33 4.52
CA MET A 1 -63.15 9.04 4.87
C MET A 1 -62.22 8.65 3.76
N ASN A 2 -60.92 8.84 3.94
CA ASN A 2 -59.87 8.21 3.12
C ASN A 2 -58.54 8.36 3.86
N ALA A 3 -58.17 7.30 4.54
CA ALA A 3 -56.92 7.19 5.27
C ALA A 3 -55.79 6.89 4.28
N ARG A 4 -54.81 7.79 4.16
CA ARG A 4 -53.55 7.56 3.46
C ARG A 4 -52.60 6.81 4.38
N ARG A 5 -52.23 5.59 4.01
CA ARG A 5 -51.17 4.80 4.59
C ARG A 5 -49.80 5.41 4.19
N GLN A 6 -48.97 5.72 5.16
CA GLN A 6 -47.54 6.00 4.99
C GLN A 6 -46.77 4.67 4.92
N PRO A 7 -45.72 4.54 4.08
CA PRO A 7 -44.80 3.41 4.13
C PRO A 7 -43.70 3.67 5.18
N ASN A 8 -43.61 2.75 6.13
CA ASN A 8 -42.48 2.67 7.08
C ASN A 8 -41.22 2.27 6.33
N GLY A 9 -40.31 3.21 6.15
CA GLY A 9 -38.94 2.96 5.73
C GLY A 9 -38.06 2.66 6.97
N ALA A 10 -37.82 1.39 7.22
CA ALA A 10 -36.82 0.98 8.21
C ALA A 10 -35.40 1.30 7.68
N ALA A 11 -34.82 2.41 8.14
CA ALA A 11 -33.41 2.70 7.98
C ALA A 11 -32.63 1.75 8.90
N ALA A 12 -31.96 0.77 8.32
CA ALA A 12 -30.99 -0.07 9.03
C ALA A 12 -29.83 0.83 9.51
N ARG A 13 -29.76 1.04 10.82
CA ARG A 13 -28.62 1.70 11.47
C ARG A 13 -27.45 0.74 11.42
N MET A 14 -26.48 1.02 10.58
CA MET A 14 -25.14 0.41 10.65
C MET A 14 -24.39 1.04 11.84
N ASN A 15 -24.67 0.52 13.04
CA ASN A 15 -23.85 0.81 14.23
C ASN A 15 -22.68 -0.18 14.24
N GLY A 16 -21.56 0.22 13.65
CA GLY A 16 -20.28 -0.42 13.81
C GLY A 16 -19.24 0.69 13.92
N ALA A 17 -18.85 1.05 15.15
CA ALA A 17 -17.65 1.86 15.33
C ALA A 17 -16.47 1.07 14.75
N PRO A 18 -15.52 1.73 14.03
CA PRO A 18 -14.32 1.05 13.58
C PRO A 18 -13.56 0.48 14.79
N PRO A 19 -12.95 -0.72 14.66
CA PRO A 19 -12.16 -1.29 15.74
C PRO A 19 -11.02 -0.34 16.13
N PRO A 20 -10.61 -0.31 17.41
CA PRO A 20 -9.53 0.56 17.85
C PRO A 20 -8.24 0.18 17.14
N LEU A 21 -7.58 1.14 16.50
CA LEU A 21 -6.32 0.97 15.78
C LEU A 21 -5.09 0.76 16.68
N ASN A 22 -5.28 0.73 18.01
CA ASN A 22 -4.22 0.55 19.00
C ASN A 22 -4.43 -0.74 19.78
N GLY A 23 -3.55 -1.72 19.59
CA GLY A 23 -3.54 -2.87 20.49
C GLY A 23 -2.89 -4.09 19.90
N ALA A 24 -2.27 -4.89 20.74
CA ALA A 24 -1.64 -6.17 20.53
C ALA A 24 -2.21 -6.97 19.36
N ALA A 25 -1.33 -7.71 18.65
CA ALA A 25 -1.64 -8.53 17.50
C ALA A 25 -3.10 -9.01 17.50
N SER A 26 -3.95 -8.42 16.63
CA SER A 26 -5.32 -8.91 16.47
C SER A 26 -5.24 -10.37 16.11
N PRO A 27 -5.89 -11.27 16.86
CA PRO A 27 -5.99 -12.65 16.42
C PRO A 27 -6.58 -12.63 15.02
N LEU A 28 -6.04 -13.46 14.13
CA LEU A 28 -6.45 -13.55 12.72
C LEU A 28 -7.89 -14.11 12.58
N ASN A 29 -8.81 -13.66 13.41
CA ASN A 29 -10.18 -14.15 13.58
C ASN A 29 -10.83 -14.49 12.23
N GLY A 30 -10.73 -15.75 11.81
CA GLY A 30 -11.32 -16.26 10.58
C GLY A 30 -10.58 -15.90 9.28
N THR A 31 -9.43 -15.21 9.34
CA THR A 31 -8.61 -14.91 8.15
C THR A 31 -7.74 -16.12 7.81
N ARG A 32 -7.76 -16.54 6.56
CA ARG A 32 -6.90 -17.62 6.08
C ARG A 32 -5.45 -17.18 6.01
N PRO A 33 -4.47 -18.10 6.22
CA PRO A 33 -3.07 -17.82 5.93
C PRO A 33 -2.92 -17.36 4.49
N PRO A 34 -2.14 -16.29 4.22
CA PRO A 34 -1.94 -15.83 2.86
C PRO A 34 -1.05 -16.81 2.10
N ARG A 35 -1.40 -17.06 0.83
CA ARG A 35 -0.54 -17.71 -0.16
C ARG A 35 0.30 -16.68 -0.90
N ALA A 36 -0.20 -15.43 -0.98
CA ALA A 36 0.51 -14.30 -1.55
C ALA A 36 0.36 -13.06 -0.66
N ILE A 37 1.44 -12.27 -0.57
CA ILE A 37 1.43 -10.95 0.07
C ILE A 37 1.97 -9.93 -0.93
N LEU A 38 1.15 -8.93 -1.24
CA LEU A 38 1.52 -7.78 -2.03
C LEU A 38 1.77 -6.60 -1.10
N PHE A 39 2.92 -5.95 -1.26
CA PHE A 39 3.30 -4.80 -0.46
C PHE A 39 3.24 -3.52 -1.29
N ASP A 40 2.74 -2.44 -0.71
CA ASP A 40 3.17 -1.12 -1.13
C ASP A 40 4.66 -0.94 -0.83
N TRP A 41 5.28 0.11 -1.41
CA TRP A 41 6.71 0.36 -1.33
C TRP A 41 7.05 1.52 -0.39
N ASP A 42 6.65 2.73 -0.79
CA ASP A 42 7.01 3.97 -0.09
C ASP A 42 6.32 4.05 1.28
N ASN A 43 7.11 4.17 2.34
CA ASN A 43 6.67 4.23 3.75
C ASN A 43 5.98 2.95 4.29
N THR A 44 5.86 1.93 3.46
CA THR A 44 5.50 0.57 3.86
C THR A 44 6.73 -0.32 4.05
N LEU A 45 7.63 -0.37 3.05
CA LEU A 45 8.88 -1.14 3.09
C LEU A 45 10.11 -0.26 3.27
N ILE A 46 10.12 0.95 2.70
CA ILE A 46 11.23 1.91 2.76
C ILE A 46 10.78 3.24 3.33
N ASP A 47 11.72 3.99 3.93
CA ASP A 47 11.50 5.39 4.34
C ASP A 47 11.74 6.32 3.15
N SER A 48 10.68 6.88 2.59
CA SER A 48 10.73 7.74 1.40
C SER A 48 10.39 9.20 1.68
N TRP A 49 9.86 9.54 2.86
CA TRP A 49 9.31 10.87 3.07
C TRP A 49 10.29 12.00 2.85
N VAL A 50 11.54 11.84 3.33
CA VAL A 50 12.58 12.87 3.16
C VAL A 50 12.91 13.08 1.68
N THR A 51 13.00 12.00 0.90
CA THR A 51 13.32 12.05 -0.53
C THR A 51 12.19 12.65 -1.34
N ILE A 52 10.94 12.24 -1.06
CA ILE A 52 9.75 12.77 -1.72
C ILE A 52 9.59 14.27 -1.44
N HIS A 53 9.75 14.68 -0.18
CA HIS A 53 9.64 16.07 0.24
C HIS A 53 10.68 16.97 -0.43
N GLU A 54 11.93 16.54 -0.49
CA GLU A 54 12.98 17.29 -1.18
C GLU A 54 12.72 17.42 -2.68
N ALA A 55 12.36 16.32 -3.34
CA ALA A 55 12.05 16.36 -4.78
C ALA A 55 10.83 17.25 -5.08
N ARG A 56 9.81 17.23 -4.20
CA ARG A 56 8.66 18.13 -4.29
C ARG A 56 9.07 19.59 -4.16
N ASN A 57 9.86 19.94 -3.17
CA ASN A 57 10.27 21.32 -2.97
C ASN A 57 11.25 21.81 -4.03
N HIS A 58 12.08 20.91 -4.59
CA HIS A 58 12.84 21.24 -5.79
C HIS A 58 11.92 21.62 -6.97
N LEU A 59 10.89 20.83 -7.21
CA LEU A 59 9.87 21.12 -8.23
C LEU A 59 9.16 22.46 -7.94
N MET A 60 8.68 22.68 -6.71
CA MET A 60 7.96 23.91 -6.36
C MET A 60 8.80 25.15 -6.63
N ARG A 61 10.09 25.16 -6.25
CA ARG A 61 11.03 26.25 -6.57
C ARG A 61 11.17 26.46 -8.08
N ALA A 62 11.36 25.38 -8.84
CA ALA A 62 11.53 25.46 -10.29
C ALA A 62 10.28 25.98 -11.00
N MET A 63 9.09 25.70 -10.47
CA MET A 63 7.80 26.18 -10.99
C MET A 63 7.41 27.57 -10.47
N GLY A 64 8.26 28.22 -9.64
CA GLY A 64 7.97 29.53 -9.04
C GLY A 64 6.84 29.49 -8.00
N GLN A 65 6.62 28.34 -7.37
CA GLN A 65 5.60 28.15 -6.33
C GLN A 65 6.24 28.09 -4.94
N PRO A 66 5.48 28.41 -3.88
CA PRO A 66 5.96 28.26 -2.50
C PRO A 66 6.33 26.81 -2.19
N GLU A 67 7.37 26.64 -1.36
CA GLU A 67 7.72 25.33 -0.83
C GLU A 67 6.60 24.79 0.06
N ARG A 68 6.46 23.46 0.09
CA ARG A 68 5.52 22.74 0.92
C ARG A 68 6.16 22.29 2.22
N SER A 69 5.42 22.28 3.30
CA SER A 69 5.78 21.56 4.51
C SER A 69 5.77 20.05 4.27
N LEU A 70 6.33 19.27 5.18
CA LEU A 70 6.30 17.82 5.10
C LEU A 70 4.86 17.28 5.16
N ASP A 71 4.00 17.88 5.98
CA ASP A 71 2.60 17.45 6.11
C ASP A 71 1.78 17.73 4.84
N GLU A 72 1.99 18.88 4.20
CA GLU A 72 1.40 19.17 2.89
C GLU A 72 1.91 18.22 1.81
N THR A 73 3.22 17.90 1.83
CA THR A 73 3.79 16.89 0.92
C THR A 73 3.15 15.53 1.10
N LYS A 74 2.94 15.09 2.34
CA LYS A 74 2.27 13.83 2.65
C LYS A 74 0.81 13.81 2.17
N ALA A 75 0.10 14.92 2.31
CA ALA A 75 -1.28 15.03 1.84
C ALA A 75 -1.38 14.92 0.29
N ASP A 76 -0.40 15.51 -0.44
CA ASP A 76 -0.38 15.58 -1.90
C ASP A 76 0.18 14.29 -2.57
N ALA A 77 0.97 13.49 -1.85
CA ALA A 77 1.75 12.37 -2.43
C ALA A 77 1.00 11.03 -2.50
N ARG A 78 -0.32 11.03 -2.40
CA ARG A 78 -1.14 9.79 -2.33
C ARG A 78 -1.41 9.16 -3.69
N LEU A 79 -1.58 9.97 -4.72
CA LEU A 79 -1.85 9.52 -6.09
C LEU A 79 -0.56 9.42 -6.91
N SER A 80 -0.61 8.65 -7.99
CA SER A 80 0.48 8.60 -8.97
C SER A 80 0.72 9.97 -9.61
N LEU A 81 1.93 10.19 -10.15
CA LEU A 81 2.24 11.46 -10.81
C LEU A 81 1.31 11.74 -12.00
N ARG A 82 0.95 10.70 -12.78
CA ARG A 82 0.06 10.85 -13.94
C ARG A 82 -1.37 11.26 -13.56
N GLU A 83 -1.81 10.96 -12.35
CA GLU A 83 -3.13 11.33 -11.84
C GLU A 83 -3.13 12.68 -11.12
N SER A 84 -2.11 12.94 -10.31
CA SER A 84 -2.04 14.15 -9.49
C SER A 84 -1.49 15.37 -10.21
N PHE A 85 -0.48 15.22 -11.10
CA PHE A 85 0.19 16.36 -11.72
C PHE A 85 -0.66 17.16 -12.69
N PRO A 86 -1.52 16.55 -13.54
CA PRO A 86 -2.46 17.34 -14.37
C PRO A 86 -3.38 18.22 -13.53
N VAL A 87 -3.82 17.74 -12.37
CA VAL A 87 -4.67 18.51 -11.44
C VAL A 87 -3.92 19.65 -10.78
N LEU A 88 -2.65 19.41 -10.37
CA LEU A 88 -1.83 20.39 -9.63
C LEU A 88 -1.19 21.45 -10.53
N PHE A 89 -0.81 21.09 -11.75
CA PHE A 89 0.01 21.94 -12.64
C PHE A 89 -0.66 22.28 -13.97
N GLY A 90 -1.89 21.79 -14.24
CA GLY A 90 -2.63 22.07 -15.48
C GLY A 90 -1.80 21.71 -16.72
N ASP A 91 -1.77 22.62 -17.70
CA ASP A 91 -1.05 22.42 -18.97
C ASP A 91 0.48 22.25 -18.81
N ARG A 92 1.04 22.64 -17.65
CA ARG A 92 2.48 22.48 -17.35
C ARG A 92 2.82 21.19 -16.61
N TRP A 93 1.89 20.25 -16.54
CA TRP A 93 2.09 19.02 -15.76
C TRP A 93 3.24 18.15 -16.26
N GLU A 94 3.51 18.11 -17.56
CA GLU A 94 4.63 17.33 -18.13
C GLU A 94 5.98 17.93 -17.75
N GLU A 95 6.11 19.27 -17.82
CA GLU A 95 7.28 20.00 -17.35
C GLU A 95 7.51 19.74 -15.86
N ALA A 96 6.46 19.85 -15.05
CA ALA A 96 6.52 19.57 -13.61
C ALA A 96 6.95 18.12 -13.32
N ARG A 97 6.39 17.16 -14.04
CA ARG A 97 6.77 15.73 -13.95
C ARG A 97 8.26 15.55 -14.26
N ASP A 98 8.75 16.14 -15.32
CA ASP A 98 10.13 15.95 -15.78
C ASP A 98 11.13 16.58 -14.79
N ILE A 99 10.81 17.75 -14.24
CA ILE A 99 11.59 18.39 -13.17
C ILE A 99 11.62 17.49 -11.92
N TYR A 100 10.46 17.03 -11.45
CA TYR A 100 10.36 16.17 -10.29
C TYR A 100 11.14 14.87 -10.46
N LEU A 101 10.89 14.15 -11.56
CA LEU A 101 11.54 12.87 -11.83
C LEU A 101 13.05 13.02 -12.08
N GLY A 102 13.47 14.12 -12.70
CA GLY A 102 14.90 14.43 -12.89
C GLY A 102 15.62 14.54 -11.56
N HIS A 103 15.09 15.33 -10.63
CA HIS A 103 15.68 15.50 -9.31
C HIS A 103 15.57 14.22 -8.47
N PHE A 104 14.39 13.58 -8.44
CA PHE A 104 14.18 12.33 -7.72
C PHE A 104 15.18 11.24 -8.15
N ARG A 105 15.39 11.06 -9.46
CA ARG A 105 16.39 10.12 -10.01
C ARG A 105 17.81 10.39 -9.53
N ALA A 106 18.15 11.65 -9.31
CA ALA A 106 19.49 12.02 -8.86
C ALA A 106 19.74 11.68 -7.39
N ILE A 107 18.71 11.68 -6.53
CA ILE A 107 18.88 11.58 -5.08
C ILE A 107 18.36 10.29 -4.44
N HIS A 108 17.41 9.58 -5.09
CA HIS A 108 16.63 8.52 -4.43
C HIS A 108 17.47 7.32 -3.98
N LEU A 109 18.49 6.93 -4.75
CA LEU A 109 19.32 5.77 -4.40
C LEU A 109 20.30 6.05 -3.26
N ASP A 110 20.79 7.29 -3.13
CA ASP A 110 21.72 7.68 -2.08
C ASP A 110 21.04 7.80 -0.71
N ARG A 111 19.73 7.98 -0.70
CA ARG A 111 18.90 8.13 0.50
C ARG A 111 18.00 6.94 0.76
N LEU A 112 18.12 5.90 -0.05
CA LEU A 112 17.29 4.71 0.06
C LEU A 112 17.59 3.95 1.35
N ALA A 113 16.60 3.82 2.21
CA ALA A 113 16.72 3.10 3.47
C ALA A 113 15.47 2.24 3.70
N ALA A 114 15.69 0.97 4.04
CA ALA A 114 14.61 0.11 4.49
C ALA A 114 14.10 0.57 5.86
N LEU A 115 12.79 0.51 6.07
CA LEU A 115 12.21 0.70 7.39
C LEU A 115 12.68 -0.42 8.35
N PRO A 116 12.81 -0.15 9.65
CA PRO A 116 13.31 -1.12 10.60
C PRO A 116 12.56 -2.46 10.55
N GLY A 117 13.32 -3.56 10.50
CA GLY A 117 12.78 -4.92 10.52
C GLY A 117 12.14 -5.41 9.21
N ARG A 118 12.02 -4.56 8.17
CA ARG A 118 11.32 -4.94 6.92
C ARG A 118 12.08 -6.01 6.13
N GLU A 119 13.39 -5.89 6.03
CA GLU A 119 14.19 -6.91 5.33
C GLU A 119 14.08 -8.28 6.01
N LEU A 120 14.20 -8.33 7.34
CA LEU A 120 14.05 -9.57 8.09
C LEU A 120 12.66 -10.18 7.88
N MET A 121 11.61 -9.38 7.97
CA MET A 121 10.24 -9.80 7.69
C MET A 121 10.11 -10.41 6.28
N LEU A 122 10.59 -9.73 5.23
CA LEU A 122 10.50 -10.21 3.85
C LEU A 122 11.22 -11.54 3.66
N ARG A 123 12.45 -11.67 4.18
CA ARG A 123 13.23 -12.92 4.11
C ARG A 123 12.51 -14.06 4.81
N SER A 124 12.02 -13.82 6.02
CA SER A 124 11.28 -14.82 6.79
C SER A 124 9.98 -15.25 6.11
N LEU A 125 9.24 -14.32 5.49
CA LEU A 125 8.04 -14.64 4.71
C LEU A 125 8.37 -15.48 3.46
N ALA A 126 9.46 -15.15 2.77
CA ALA A 126 9.93 -15.93 1.62
C ALA A 126 10.30 -17.37 2.02
N GLU A 127 10.97 -17.56 3.15
CA GLU A 127 11.30 -18.88 3.72
C GLU A 127 10.04 -19.70 4.08
N LEU A 128 8.92 -19.03 4.38
CA LEU A 128 7.63 -19.66 4.57
C LEU A 128 6.99 -20.15 3.25
N GLY A 129 7.57 -19.81 2.09
CA GLY A 129 7.03 -20.15 0.77
C GLY A 129 5.83 -19.32 0.36
N VAL A 130 5.62 -18.15 0.98
CA VAL A 130 4.60 -17.19 0.59
C VAL A 130 5.08 -16.44 -0.65
N PHE A 131 4.23 -16.30 -1.68
CA PHE A 131 4.55 -15.45 -2.82
C PHE A 131 4.58 -13.99 -2.37
N LEU A 132 5.68 -13.29 -2.64
CA LEU A 132 5.81 -11.87 -2.31
C LEU A 132 5.80 -11.05 -3.61
N GLY A 133 5.06 -9.94 -3.62
CA GLY A 133 5.07 -8.98 -4.71
C GLY A 133 5.04 -7.54 -4.19
N VAL A 134 5.36 -6.60 -5.07
CA VAL A 134 5.26 -5.16 -4.82
C VAL A 134 4.26 -4.55 -5.79
N VAL A 135 3.36 -3.69 -5.27
CA VAL A 135 2.43 -2.88 -6.07
C VAL A 135 2.45 -1.45 -5.54
N SER A 136 3.03 -0.52 -6.29
CA SER A 136 3.27 0.84 -5.86
C SER A 136 2.87 1.89 -6.91
N ASN A 137 2.48 3.08 -6.46
CA ASN A 137 2.29 4.25 -7.33
C ASN A 137 3.61 4.98 -7.67
N LYS A 138 4.75 4.46 -7.22
CA LYS A 138 6.06 4.86 -7.73
C LYS A 138 6.25 4.40 -9.18
N THR A 139 6.80 5.24 -10.04
CA THR A 139 7.10 4.89 -11.43
C THR A 139 7.90 3.59 -11.52
N GLY A 140 7.44 2.62 -12.31
CA GLY A 140 7.98 1.25 -12.36
C GLY A 140 9.49 1.16 -12.52
N PRO A 141 10.15 1.88 -13.48
CA PRO A 141 11.61 1.86 -13.60
C PRO A 141 12.38 2.33 -12.36
N LEU A 142 11.86 3.33 -11.61
CA LEU A 142 12.48 3.80 -10.38
C LEU A 142 12.32 2.79 -9.25
N LEU A 143 11.13 2.22 -9.11
CA LEU A 143 10.83 1.17 -8.14
C LEU A 143 11.80 -0.01 -8.30
N ARG A 144 11.95 -0.54 -9.52
CA ARG A 144 12.84 -1.68 -9.79
C ARG A 144 14.30 -1.39 -9.48
N ARG A 145 14.77 -0.16 -9.75
CA ARG A 145 16.14 0.26 -9.37
C ARG A 145 16.34 0.31 -7.86
N GLU A 146 15.35 0.72 -7.10
CA GLU A 146 15.41 0.71 -5.64
C GLU A 146 15.42 -0.72 -5.09
N VAL A 147 14.56 -1.61 -5.62
CA VAL A 147 14.55 -3.04 -5.27
C VAL A 147 15.91 -3.69 -5.54
N GLU A 148 16.50 -3.42 -6.71
CA GLU A 148 17.84 -3.89 -7.07
C GLU A 148 18.92 -3.34 -6.14
N ARG A 149 18.89 -2.05 -5.84
CA ARG A 149 19.85 -1.36 -4.95
C ARG A 149 19.88 -1.94 -3.54
N LEU A 150 18.72 -2.38 -3.02
CA LEU A 150 18.60 -3.07 -1.74
C LEU A 150 18.99 -4.56 -1.79
N GLY A 151 19.24 -5.11 -2.96
CA GLY A 151 19.50 -6.54 -3.12
C GLY A 151 18.26 -7.42 -2.91
N TRP A 152 17.05 -6.87 -3.08
CA TRP A 152 15.79 -7.56 -2.81
C TRP A 152 15.14 -8.19 -4.04
N SER A 153 15.76 -8.09 -5.22
CA SER A 153 15.20 -8.63 -6.47
C SER A 153 14.82 -10.12 -6.38
N GLY A 154 15.58 -10.91 -5.62
CA GLY A 154 15.30 -12.34 -5.43
C GLY A 154 14.22 -12.65 -4.39
N LEU A 155 13.69 -11.65 -3.68
CA LEU A 155 12.63 -11.83 -2.69
C LEU A 155 11.22 -11.72 -3.29
N PHE A 156 11.07 -10.99 -4.39
CA PHE A 156 9.79 -10.71 -5.00
C PHE A 156 9.60 -11.49 -6.30
N GLY A 157 8.47 -12.16 -6.43
CA GLY A 157 8.04 -12.77 -7.69
C GLY A 157 7.50 -11.74 -8.70
N SER A 158 7.09 -10.55 -8.21
CA SER A 158 6.64 -9.45 -9.08
C SER A 158 6.92 -8.09 -8.46
N VAL A 159 7.22 -7.08 -9.30
CA VAL A 159 7.47 -5.69 -8.89
C VAL A 159 6.78 -4.77 -9.88
N ILE A 160 5.57 -4.31 -9.50
CA ILE A 160 4.67 -3.52 -10.34
C ILE A 160 4.63 -2.08 -9.82
N GLY A 161 5.01 -1.15 -10.68
CA GLY A 161 4.94 0.28 -10.41
C GLY A 161 3.93 1.01 -11.29
N ALA A 162 3.76 2.31 -11.03
CA ALA A 162 2.92 3.16 -11.86
C ALA A 162 3.37 3.12 -13.32
N GLY A 163 2.40 2.92 -14.23
CA GLY A 163 2.62 2.81 -15.67
C GLY A 163 2.86 1.40 -16.18
N ASP A 164 3.03 0.39 -15.33
CA ASP A 164 3.19 -1.00 -15.74
C ASP A 164 1.83 -1.65 -16.09
N ALA A 165 0.77 -1.25 -15.41
CA ALA A 165 -0.61 -1.66 -15.71
C ALA A 165 -1.39 -0.56 -16.44
N SER A 166 -2.60 -0.87 -16.91
CA SER A 166 -3.50 0.08 -17.60
C SER A 166 -4.00 1.21 -16.68
N ALA A 167 -4.07 0.96 -15.38
CA ALA A 167 -4.38 1.93 -14.35
C ALA A 167 -3.43 1.76 -13.14
N ASP A 168 -3.33 2.78 -12.28
CA ASP A 168 -2.54 2.74 -11.05
C ASP A 168 -3.44 2.45 -9.84
N LYS A 169 -2.87 2.23 -8.63
CA LYS A 169 -3.66 2.17 -7.40
C LYS A 169 -4.52 3.44 -7.26
N PRO A 170 -5.79 3.33 -6.87
CA PRO A 170 -6.46 2.21 -6.23
C PRO A 170 -7.17 1.22 -7.18
N ALA A 171 -6.91 1.25 -8.49
CA ALA A 171 -7.46 0.28 -9.43
C ALA A 171 -6.94 -1.15 -9.15
N CYS A 172 -7.68 -2.16 -9.60
CA CYS A 172 -7.32 -3.57 -9.36
C CYS A 172 -6.29 -4.12 -10.36
N GLU A 173 -6.07 -3.45 -11.49
CA GLU A 173 -5.21 -3.90 -12.58
C GLU A 173 -3.76 -4.15 -12.14
N PRO A 174 -3.11 -3.30 -11.32
CA PRO A 174 -1.77 -3.58 -10.83
C PRO A 174 -1.69 -4.84 -9.96
N VAL A 175 -2.73 -5.13 -9.18
CA VAL A 175 -2.83 -6.34 -8.35
C VAL A 175 -2.97 -7.58 -9.23
N HIS A 176 -3.83 -7.53 -10.24
CA HIS A 176 -3.99 -8.63 -11.21
C HIS A 176 -2.69 -8.91 -11.94
N LEU A 177 -1.98 -7.86 -12.37
CA LEU A 177 -0.68 -7.99 -13.03
C LEU A 177 0.36 -8.59 -12.08
N ALA A 178 0.40 -8.14 -10.81
CA ALA A 178 1.35 -8.67 -9.82
C ALA A 178 1.14 -10.16 -9.52
N LEU A 179 -0.09 -10.64 -9.59
CA LEU A 179 -0.45 -12.03 -9.31
C LEU A 179 -0.44 -12.94 -10.56
N SER A 180 -0.26 -12.39 -11.76
CA SER A 180 -0.44 -13.14 -13.02
C SER A 180 0.39 -14.42 -13.12
N GLU A 181 1.60 -14.44 -12.53
CA GLU A 181 2.50 -15.59 -12.55
C GLU A 181 2.58 -16.31 -11.19
N SER A 182 1.82 -15.86 -10.18
CA SER A 182 1.89 -16.42 -8.82
C SER A 182 1.15 -17.76 -8.67
N GLY A 183 0.22 -18.09 -9.57
CA GLY A 183 -0.72 -19.19 -9.41
C GLY A 183 -1.75 -18.96 -8.28
N VAL A 184 -1.83 -17.75 -7.71
CA VAL A 184 -2.77 -17.38 -6.65
C VAL A 184 -3.74 -16.32 -7.21
N PRO A 185 -5.03 -16.62 -7.34
CA PRO A 185 -6.00 -15.62 -7.78
C PRO A 185 -6.21 -14.55 -6.69
N PRO A 186 -6.58 -13.31 -7.05
CA PRO A 186 -7.02 -12.31 -6.09
C PRO A 186 -8.13 -12.88 -5.19
N GLY A 187 -8.08 -12.57 -3.90
CA GLY A 187 -9.07 -13.10 -2.93
C GLY A 187 -8.56 -13.12 -1.51
N GLU A 188 -9.28 -13.86 -0.65
CA GLU A 188 -9.03 -13.97 0.80
C GLU A 188 -7.66 -14.60 1.17
N GLU A 189 -6.99 -15.25 0.23
CA GLU A 189 -5.64 -15.83 0.40
C GLU A 189 -4.52 -14.88 -0.09
N VAL A 190 -4.87 -13.65 -0.48
CA VAL A 190 -3.94 -12.58 -0.85
C VAL A 190 -4.08 -11.43 0.14
N TRP A 191 -2.99 -11.08 0.80
CA TRP A 191 -2.93 -9.89 1.63
C TRP A 191 -2.31 -8.74 0.84
N PHE A 192 -2.97 -7.59 0.85
CA PHE A 192 -2.39 -6.34 0.37
C PHE A 192 -1.99 -5.49 1.57
N VAL A 193 -0.70 -5.28 1.73
CA VAL A 193 -0.09 -4.62 2.88
C VAL A 193 0.37 -3.22 2.47
N GLY A 194 -0.13 -2.21 3.14
CA GLY A 194 0.24 -0.81 2.90
C GLY A 194 0.06 0.06 4.14
N ASP A 195 0.40 1.33 4.03
CA ASP A 195 0.34 2.31 5.14
C ASP A 195 -0.75 3.38 4.95
N THR A 196 -1.45 3.39 3.80
CA THR A 196 -2.46 4.42 3.45
C THR A 196 -3.85 3.85 3.18
N ALA A 197 -4.86 4.72 3.27
CA ALA A 197 -6.23 4.37 2.87
C ALA A 197 -6.34 4.01 1.38
N LEU A 198 -5.45 4.52 0.53
CA LEU A 198 -5.38 4.16 -0.89
C LEU A 198 -5.03 2.68 -1.07
N ASP A 199 -4.13 2.15 -0.25
CA ASP A 199 -3.75 0.74 -0.27
C ASP A 199 -4.91 -0.16 0.17
N MET A 200 -5.62 0.26 1.23
CA MET A 200 -6.81 -0.43 1.69
C MET A 200 -7.90 -0.43 0.62
N GLN A 201 -8.10 0.68 -0.08
CA GLN A 201 -9.02 0.76 -1.21
C GLN A 201 -8.60 -0.17 -2.35
N CYS A 202 -7.32 -0.20 -2.70
CA CYS A 202 -6.78 -1.09 -3.73
C CYS A 202 -7.00 -2.58 -3.37
N ALA A 203 -6.75 -2.95 -2.10
CA ALA A 203 -7.03 -4.28 -1.59
C ALA A 203 -8.50 -4.65 -1.77
N MET A 204 -9.43 -3.78 -1.34
CA MET A 204 -10.87 -4.02 -1.45
C MET A 204 -11.34 -4.11 -2.90
N ASN A 205 -10.86 -3.23 -3.78
CA ASN A 205 -11.20 -3.23 -5.21
C ASN A 205 -10.73 -4.52 -5.91
N SER A 206 -9.68 -5.15 -5.38
CA SER A 206 -9.12 -6.41 -5.89
C SER A 206 -9.67 -7.65 -5.20
N GLY A 207 -10.55 -7.50 -4.19
CA GLY A 207 -11.05 -8.61 -3.38
C GLY A 207 -10.02 -9.23 -2.44
N CYS A 208 -8.88 -8.54 -2.21
CA CYS A 208 -7.82 -8.97 -1.33
C CYS A 208 -8.06 -8.53 0.13
N VAL A 209 -7.34 -9.15 1.07
CA VAL A 209 -7.37 -8.75 2.48
C VAL A 209 -6.58 -7.47 2.66
N ALA A 210 -7.25 -6.40 3.11
CA ALA A 210 -6.62 -5.11 3.40
C ALA A 210 -5.86 -5.16 4.73
N VAL A 211 -4.55 -4.91 4.70
CA VAL A 211 -3.65 -4.98 5.86
C VAL A 211 -2.89 -3.67 6.03
N LEU A 212 -3.12 -3.00 7.16
CA LEU A 212 -2.36 -1.82 7.55
C LEU A 212 -1.06 -2.24 8.24
N LEU A 213 0.06 -1.68 7.81
CA LEU A 213 1.37 -1.91 8.40
C LEU A 213 2.02 -0.60 8.83
N GLY A 214 2.08 -0.39 10.12
CA GLY A 214 2.53 0.85 10.76
C GLY A 214 1.40 1.52 11.52
N GLU A 215 1.65 2.76 11.97
CA GLU A 215 0.66 3.58 12.65
C GLU A 215 -0.12 4.41 11.63
N ALA A 216 -1.43 4.47 11.80
CA ALA A 216 -2.27 5.37 11.02
C ALA A 216 -1.94 6.82 11.38
N ALA A 217 -1.29 7.54 10.49
CA ALA A 217 -0.97 8.97 10.70
C ALA A 217 -2.25 9.81 10.86
N ASN A 218 -3.32 9.44 10.17
CA ASN A 218 -4.65 10.03 10.29
C ASN A 218 -5.71 8.93 10.29
N PRO A 219 -6.23 8.50 11.43
CA PRO A 219 -7.25 7.44 11.51
C PRO A 219 -8.54 7.74 10.73
N GLU A 220 -8.89 9.01 10.54
CA GLU A 220 -10.12 9.40 9.83
C GLU A 220 -10.06 9.03 8.34
N GLU A 221 -8.88 8.94 7.73
CA GLU A 221 -8.74 8.56 6.33
C GLU A 221 -9.20 7.12 6.05
N PHE A 222 -9.14 6.26 7.07
CA PHE A 222 -9.57 4.86 6.97
C PHE A 222 -11.07 4.66 7.22
N ALA A 223 -11.84 5.73 7.50
CA ALA A 223 -13.28 5.62 7.78
C ALA A 223 -14.06 4.95 6.64
N ARG A 224 -13.63 5.15 5.38
CA ARG A 224 -14.26 4.55 4.21
C ARG A 224 -13.64 3.22 3.79
N PHE A 225 -12.34 3.06 4.00
CA PHE A 225 -11.58 1.88 3.59
C PHE A 225 -10.80 1.36 4.81
N ALA A 226 -11.53 0.77 5.75
CA ALA A 226 -10.94 0.26 6.98
C ALA A 226 -10.07 -1.00 6.70
N PRO A 227 -8.86 -1.10 7.29
CA PRO A 227 -8.08 -2.31 7.22
C PRO A 227 -8.81 -3.46 7.91
N ARG A 228 -8.72 -4.67 7.36
CA ARG A 228 -9.21 -5.88 8.01
C ARG A 228 -8.24 -6.38 9.08
N LEU A 229 -6.95 -6.18 8.86
CA LEU A 229 -5.87 -6.49 9.79
C LEU A 229 -4.97 -5.26 9.96
N SER A 230 -4.39 -5.09 11.14
CA SER A 230 -3.43 -4.02 11.42
C SER A 230 -2.27 -4.55 12.24
N PHE A 231 -1.06 -4.19 11.84
CA PHE A 231 0.19 -4.55 12.51
C PHE A 231 1.03 -3.30 12.71
N THR A 232 1.61 -3.12 13.89
CA THR A 232 2.44 -1.96 14.20
C THR A 232 3.79 -1.98 13.49
N ASP A 233 4.31 -3.20 13.21
CA ASP A 233 5.62 -3.40 12.59
C ASP A 233 5.71 -4.75 11.86
N GLY A 234 6.81 -4.97 11.13
CA GLY A 234 7.04 -6.20 10.39
C GLY A 234 7.20 -7.44 11.27
N THR A 235 7.66 -7.27 12.50
CA THR A 235 7.80 -8.38 13.45
C THR A 235 6.44 -8.90 13.89
N SER A 236 5.51 -8.00 14.19
CA SER A 236 4.14 -8.36 14.58
C SER A 236 3.39 -9.03 13.43
N LEU A 237 3.56 -8.55 12.19
CA LEU A 237 3.00 -9.19 11.00
C LEU A 237 3.55 -10.62 10.84
N PHE A 238 4.88 -10.79 10.84
CA PHE A 238 5.51 -12.10 10.68
C PHE A 238 5.10 -13.08 11.77
N ARG A 239 5.15 -12.68 13.05
CA ARG A 239 4.73 -13.54 14.18
C ARG A 239 3.29 -14.01 14.06
N SER A 240 2.40 -13.21 13.51
CA SER A 240 1.01 -13.61 13.30
C SER A 240 0.87 -14.79 12.33
N LEU A 241 1.81 -14.93 11.39
CA LEU A 241 1.85 -16.03 10.42
C LEU A 241 2.60 -17.27 10.91
N GLU A 242 3.64 -17.11 11.72
CA GLU A 242 4.31 -18.26 12.37
C GLU A 242 3.31 -19.08 13.20
N GLY A 243 2.43 -18.42 13.96
CA GLY A 243 1.40 -19.08 14.77
C GLY A 243 0.40 -19.93 13.97
N LEU A 244 0.18 -19.61 12.68
CA LEU A 244 -0.77 -20.33 11.83
C LEU A 244 -0.21 -21.66 11.29
N ARG A 245 1.09 -21.77 11.05
CA ARG A 245 1.73 -23.02 10.59
C ARG A 245 1.69 -24.13 11.64
N ILE A 246 1.73 -23.78 12.92
CA ILE A 246 1.72 -24.75 14.02
C ILE A 246 0.36 -25.47 14.10
N HIS A 247 -0.72 -24.85 13.62
CA HIS A 247 -2.07 -25.40 13.70
C HIS A 247 -2.57 -26.08 12.40
N GLY A 248 -1.86 -25.93 11.27
CA GLY A 248 -2.23 -26.48 9.97
C GLY A 248 -1.42 -27.69 9.49
N GLY A 249 -0.38 -28.09 10.20
CA GLY A 249 0.56 -29.14 9.81
C GLY A 249 0.38 -30.47 10.55
N GLY A 250 -0.82 -31.04 10.48
CA GLY A 250 -0.98 -32.47 10.77
C GLY A 250 -0.66 -33.27 9.50
N PRO A 251 0.20 -34.32 9.52
CA PRO A 251 0.41 -35.16 8.36
C PRO A 251 -0.89 -35.91 8.05
N SER A 252 -1.40 -35.70 6.82
CA SER A 252 -2.40 -36.63 6.28
C SER A 252 -1.70 -37.97 6.07
N SER A 253 -2.02 -38.92 6.94
CA SER A 253 -1.73 -40.34 6.74
C SER A 253 -2.61 -40.93 5.68
#